data_cb3eb638ff6517f3fa78c50dc87b09d3
#
_entry.id   cb3eb638ff6517f3fa78c50dc87b09d3
#
_cell.length_a   1.000
_cell.length_b   1.000
_cell.length_c   1.000
_cell.angle_alpha   90.00
_cell.angle_beta   90.00
_cell.angle_gamma   90.00
#
_symmetry.space_group_name_H-M   'P 1'
#
loop_
_entity.id
_entity.type
_entity.pdbx_description
1 polymer ?
#
loop_
_entity_poly.entity_id
_entity_poly.type
_entity_poly.pdbx_seq_one_letter_code
_entity_poly.pdbx_strand_id
1 'polypeptide(L)'
;MKRLILLFLMATLLTSCNNNPDYAKNLATAQKLFQLHEEENLEAQLALVSEKMESITSMYGGEATGFEQYKAMIKGYHNDFDDIKYNANVWLPGTSQEGVLDGSVRTYGTWTGTNVTTGKQLSLMGYWYFNFDADGKVITQGDFFDYGGMYDAVYPKTKVFATIEIKEGKTNEMMALLNSEGGLAATRAYEGCMSTEMVYNSETNTIWIAEDWVSNDHFLKYINWRETADEYKIIEKMIPYMKGGAKGLTVAHSNSNYTIY
;
A
#
# COMPACT_ATOMS: atom_id res chain seq x y z
N MET A 1 -23.71 24.54 -58.43
CA MET A 1 -22.37 24.16 -57.97
C MET A 1 -22.03 24.69 -56.54
N LYS A 2 -22.14 25.99 -56.25
CA LYS A 2 -21.85 26.55 -54.92
C LYS A 2 -22.65 25.93 -53.75
N ARG A 3 -23.92 25.58 -53.94
CA ARG A 3 -24.75 24.94 -52.88
C ARG A 3 -24.41 23.47 -52.64
N LEU A 4 -23.92 22.74 -53.65
CA LEU A 4 -23.46 21.36 -53.50
C LEU A 4 -22.14 21.27 -52.76
N ILE A 5 -21.23 22.22 -52.95
CA ILE A 5 -19.95 22.34 -52.26
C ILE A 5 -20.17 22.64 -50.76
N LEU A 6 -21.16 23.50 -50.43
CA LEU A 6 -21.49 23.80 -49.04
C LEU A 6 -22.07 22.59 -48.29
N LEU A 7 -22.90 21.77 -48.94
CA LEU A 7 -23.43 20.54 -48.39
C LEU A 7 -22.34 19.47 -48.18
N PHE A 8 -21.36 19.38 -49.06
CA PHE A 8 -20.21 18.48 -48.91
C PHE A 8 -19.27 18.93 -47.78
N LEU A 9 -19.02 20.23 -47.60
CA LEU A 9 -18.24 20.77 -46.49
C LEU A 9 -18.98 20.58 -45.14
N MET A 10 -20.33 20.68 -45.11
CA MET A 10 -21.10 20.44 -43.91
C MET A 10 -21.14 18.95 -43.52
N ALA A 11 -21.13 18.04 -44.50
CA ALA A 11 -21.08 16.60 -44.26
C ALA A 11 -19.71 16.15 -43.68
N THR A 12 -18.62 16.79 -44.10
CA THR A 12 -17.29 16.50 -43.56
C THR A 12 -17.07 17.04 -42.12
N LEU A 13 -17.84 18.05 -41.70
CA LEU A 13 -17.80 18.56 -40.31
C LEU A 13 -18.59 17.67 -39.33
N LEU A 14 -19.50 16.85 -39.81
CA LEU A 14 -20.29 15.93 -38.97
C LEU A 14 -19.57 14.60 -38.70
N THR A 15 -18.49 14.26 -39.41
CA THR A 15 -17.69 13.05 -39.17
C THR A 15 -16.58 13.25 -38.19
N SER A 16 -16.39 14.50 -37.67
CA SER A 16 -15.35 14.82 -36.70
C SER A 16 -15.68 14.44 -35.24
N CYS A 17 -16.86 13.87 -34.96
CA CYS A 17 -17.33 13.73 -33.59
C CYS A 17 -17.20 12.33 -32.99
N ASN A 18 -16.41 11.41 -33.53
CA ASN A 18 -16.17 10.14 -32.84
C ASN A 18 -14.88 9.44 -33.29
N ASN A 19 -13.75 10.07 -33.01
CA ASN A 19 -12.43 9.48 -33.31
C ASN A 19 -11.80 8.79 -32.09
N ASN A 20 -12.59 7.96 -31.37
CA ASN A 20 -12.12 7.08 -30.32
C ASN A 20 -12.72 5.67 -30.53
N PRO A 21 -12.34 4.97 -31.62
CA PRO A 21 -13.03 3.74 -32.06
C PRO A 21 -12.96 2.61 -31.04
N ASP A 22 -11.91 2.54 -30.24
CA ASP A 22 -11.70 1.45 -29.27
C ASP A 22 -12.27 1.74 -27.88
N TYR A 23 -12.67 2.98 -27.60
CA TYR A 23 -13.10 3.37 -26.26
C TYR A 23 -14.27 2.54 -25.72
N ALA A 24 -15.29 2.30 -26.52
CA ALA A 24 -16.47 1.54 -26.07
C ALA A 24 -16.09 0.09 -25.69
N LYS A 25 -15.24 -0.57 -26.48
CA LYS A 25 -14.71 -1.90 -26.23
C LYS A 25 -13.85 -1.89 -24.95
N ASN A 26 -12.94 -0.95 -24.87
CA ASN A 26 -11.99 -0.83 -23.75
C ASN A 26 -12.69 -0.47 -22.44
N LEU A 27 -13.72 0.39 -22.50
CA LEU A 27 -14.58 0.69 -21.35
C LEU A 27 -15.28 -0.57 -20.83
N ALA A 28 -15.84 -1.39 -21.74
CA ALA A 28 -16.46 -2.64 -21.33
C ALA A 28 -15.45 -3.61 -20.67
N THR A 29 -14.22 -3.66 -21.19
CA THR A 29 -13.14 -4.46 -20.58
C THR A 29 -12.77 -3.94 -19.17
N ALA A 30 -12.61 -2.61 -18.99
CA ALA A 30 -12.29 -2.02 -17.69
C ALA A 30 -13.42 -2.26 -16.67
N GLN A 31 -14.67 -2.07 -17.07
CA GLN A 31 -15.83 -2.35 -16.22
C GLN A 31 -15.91 -3.84 -15.84
N LYS A 32 -15.67 -4.73 -16.80
CA LYS A 32 -15.64 -6.17 -16.53
C LYS A 32 -14.50 -6.57 -15.61
N LEU A 33 -13.32 -5.95 -15.74
CA LEU A 33 -12.18 -6.16 -14.85
C LEU A 33 -12.57 -5.85 -13.39
N PHE A 34 -13.24 -4.73 -13.15
CA PHE A 34 -13.68 -4.33 -11.82
C PHE A 34 -14.82 -5.23 -11.30
N GLN A 35 -15.77 -5.61 -12.15
CA GLN A 35 -16.80 -6.57 -11.78
C GLN A 35 -16.20 -7.91 -11.34
N LEU A 36 -15.17 -8.41 -12.04
CA LEU A 36 -14.51 -9.66 -11.69
C LEU A 36 -13.69 -9.53 -10.39
N HIS A 37 -13.20 -8.32 -10.08
CA HIS A 37 -12.59 -8.03 -8.79
C HIS A 37 -13.63 -8.08 -7.66
N GLU A 38 -14.83 -7.54 -7.87
CA GLU A 38 -15.95 -7.66 -6.92
C GLU A 38 -16.44 -9.11 -6.73
N GLU A 39 -16.33 -9.93 -7.77
CA GLU A 39 -16.67 -11.36 -7.77
C GLU A 39 -15.53 -12.23 -7.19
N GLU A 40 -14.38 -11.61 -6.87
CA GLU A 40 -13.15 -12.27 -6.42
C GLU A 40 -12.66 -13.36 -7.39
N ASN A 41 -13.00 -13.21 -8.67
CA ASN A 41 -12.67 -14.15 -9.72
C ASN A 41 -11.31 -13.80 -10.35
N LEU A 42 -10.23 -14.14 -9.64
CA LEU A 42 -8.85 -13.82 -10.03
C LEU A 42 -8.51 -14.33 -11.43
N GLU A 43 -8.88 -15.57 -11.76
CA GLU A 43 -8.52 -16.20 -13.05
C GLU A 43 -9.17 -15.44 -14.23
N ALA A 44 -10.47 -15.18 -14.14
CA ALA A 44 -11.18 -14.45 -15.18
C ALA A 44 -10.71 -12.99 -15.28
N GLN A 45 -10.36 -12.35 -14.16
CA GLN A 45 -9.81 -11.00 -14.12
C GLN A 45 -8.46 -10.94 -14.83
N LEU A 46 -7.55 -11.88 -14.56
CA LEU A 46 -6.24 -11.94 -15.20
C LEU A 46 -6.31 -12.27 -16.69
N ALA A 47 -7.35 -12.96 -17.16
CA ALA A 47 -7.55 -13.20 -18.58
C ALA A 47 -7.78 -11.91 -19.41
N LEU A 48 -8.22 -10.83 -18.76
CA LEU A 48 -8.39 -9.50 -19.37
C LEU A 48 -7.10 -8.66 -19.35
N VAL A 49 -6.04 -9.16 -18.75
CA VAL A 49 -4.78 -8.43 -18.57
C VAL A 49 -3.70 -9.05 -19.46
N SER A 50 -2.87 -8.21 -20.05
CA SER A 50 -1.73 -8.65 -20.88
C SER A 50 -0.61 -9.16 -19.97
N GLU A 51 0.06 -10.26 -20.35
CA GLU A 51 1.27 -10.74 -19.65
C GLU A 51 2.44 -9.73 -19.69
N LYS A 52 2.35 -8.73 -20.57
CA LYS A 52 3.32 -7.63 -20.71
C LYS A 52 2.89 -6.37 -19.97
N MET A 53 1.90 -6.49 -19.09
CA MET A 53 1.37 -5.32 -18.41
C MET A 53 2.40 -4.64 -17.51
N GLU A 54 2.19 -3.35 -17.31
CA GLU A 54 2.82 -2.53 -16.28
C GLU A 54 1.76 -2.04 -15.30
N SER A 55 1.93 -2.35 -14.02
CA SER A 55 1.13 -1.82 -12.92
C SER A 55 1.87 -0.68 -12.25
N ILE A 56 1.23 0.49 -12.19
CA ILE A 56 1.80 1.72 -11.64
C ILE A 56 1.00 2.09 -10.40
N THR A 57 1.65 2.10 -9.25
CA THR A 57 1.04 2.49 -7.98
C THR A 57 1.54 3.85 -7.53
N SER A 58 0.71 4.60 -6.80
CA SER A 58 1.05 5.93 -6.28
C SER A 58 1.89 5.89 -4.99
N MET A 59 2.54 4.78 -4.70
CA MET A 59 3.38 4.64 -3.51
C MET A 59 4.64 5.48 -3.63
N TYR A 60 5.04 6.15 -2.53
CA TYR A 60 6.28 6.92 -2.48
C TYR A 60 7.50 6.02 -2.78
N GLY A 61 8.27 6.38 -3.80
CA GLY A 61 9.42 5.58 -4.26
C GLY A 61 9.05 4.27 -4.96
N GLY A 62 7.76 4.05 -5.26
CA GLY A 62 7.31 2.85 -5.98
C GLY A 62 7.75 2.87 -7.45
N GLU A 63 8.14 1.71 -7.95
CA GLU A 63 8.44 1.48 -9.36
C GLU A 63 7.27 0.74 -10.02
N ALA A 64 7.17 0.83 -11.35
CA ALA A 64 6.23 0.03 -12.11
C ALA A 64 6.53 -1.47 -11.92
N THR A 65 5.49 -2.27 -11.73
CA THR A 65 5.60 -3.71 -11.52
C THR A 65 4.94 -4.48 -12.67
N GLY A 66 5.33 -5.73 -12.88
CA GLY A 66 4.81 -6.57 -13.96
C GLY A 66 3.63 -7.44 -13.54
N PHE A 67 3.25 -8.34 -14.45
CA PHE A 67 2.07 -9.21 -14.34
C PHE A 67 2.05 -10.07 -13.06
N GLU A 68 3.17 -10.67 -12.65
CA GLU A 68 3.17 -11.54 -11.47
C GLU A 68 2.98 -10.76 -10.17
N GLN A 69 3.54 -9.55 -10.06
CA GLN A 69 3.34 -8.68 -8.91
C GLN A 69 1.89 -8.14 -8.88
N TYR A 70 1.34 -7.77 -10.05
CA TYR A 70 -0.06 -7.38 -10.18
C TYR A 70 -0.99 -8.52 -9.71
N LYS A 71 -0.76 -9.74 -10.18
CA LYS A 71 -1.52 -10.94 -9.75
C LYS A 71 -1.44 -11.16 -8.24
N ALA A 72 -0.24 -11.02 -7.66
CA ALA A 72 -0.04 -11.17 -6.22
C ALA A 72 -0.80 -10.09 -5.43
N MET A 73 -0.78 -8.83 -5.91
CA MET A 73 -1.51 -7.71 -5.32
C MET A 73 -3.02 -7.95 -5.34
N ILE A 74 -3.60 -8.31 -6.50
CA ILE A 74 -5.04 -8.59 -6.61
C ILE A 74 -5.45 -9.75 -5.71
N LYS A 75 -4.66 -10.84 -5.70
CA LYS A 75 -4.91 -11.96 -4.78
C LYS A 75 -4.84 -11.54 -3.31
N GLY A 76 -3.94 -10.62 -2.96
CA GLY A 76 -3.85 -10.03 -1.62
C GLY A 76 -5.17 -9.35 -1.25
N TYR A 77 -5.69 -8.47 -2.09
CA TYR A 77 -6.96 -7.80 -1.83
C TYR A 77 -8.13 -8.77 -1.69
N HIS A 78 -8.22 -9.81 -2.53
CA HIS A 78 -9.26 -10.86 -2.40
C HIS A 78 -9.13 -11.67 -1.10
N ASN A 79 -7.93 -11.82 -0.55
CA ASN A 79 -7.72 -12.50 0.74
C ASN A 79 -8.01 -11.58 1.95
N ASP A 80 -7.81 -10.27 1.77
CA ASP A 80 -7.86 -9.31 2.86
C ASP A 80 -9.25 -8.67 3.04
N PHE A 81 -10.09 -8.72 2.01
CA PHE A 81 -11.40 -8.08 2.02
C PHE A 81 -12.51 -8.97 1.48
N ASP A 82 -13.64 -8.99 2.19
CA ASP A 82 -14.93 -9.51 1.72
C ASP A 82 -15.84 -8.36 1.25
N ASP A 83 -16.89 -8.71 0.50
CA ASP A 83 -17.93 -7.78 0.03
C ASP A 83 -17.37 -6.59 -0.78
N ILE A 84 -16.32 -6.83 -1.56
CA ILE A 84 -15.68 -5.81 -2.38
C ILE A 84 -16.66 -5.25 -3.42
N LYS A 85 -16.82 -3.92 -3.46
CA LYS A 85 -17.69 -3.22 -4.41
C LYS A 85 -17.04 -1.93 -4.90
N TYR A 86 -17.17 -1.66 -6.20
CA TYR A 86 -16.77 -0.40 -6.81
C TYR A 86 -17.96 0.48 -7.13
N ASN A 87 -18.02 1.64 -6.53
CA ASN A 87 -19.03 2.65 -6.78
C ASN A 87 -18.42 3.75 -7.67
N ALA A 88 -18.60 3.61 -8.98
CA ALA A 88 -18.08 4.58 -9.93
C ALA A 88 -18.83 5.91 -9.85
N ASN A 89 -18.09 7.00 -9.70
CA ASN A 89 -18.64 8.35 -9.87
C ASN A 89 -18.74 8.68 -11.37
N VAL A 90 -17.73 8.27 -12.14
CA VAL A 90 -17.66 8.56 -13.58
C VAL A 90 -16.67 7.62 -14.27
N TRP A 91 -16.95 7.31 -15.53
CA TRP A 91 -16.02 6.71 -16.48
C TRP A 91 -15.77 7.69 -17.61
N LEU A 92 -14.51 7.93 -17.95
CA LEU A 92 -14.06 8.95 -18.89
C LEU A 92 -13.11 8.35 -19.93
N PRO A 93 -13.12 8.83 -21.17
CA PRO A 93 -12.06 8.56 -22.12
C PRO A 93 -10.76 9.23 -21.67
N GLY A 94 -9.65 8.55 -21.89
CA GLY A 94 -8.34 9.16 -21.75
C GLY A 94 -7.81 9.75 -23.05
N THR A 95 -6.63 10.37 -22.96
CA THR A 95 -5.96 11.00 -24.09
C THR A 95 -4.47 10.67 -24.06
N SER A 96 -3.85 10.76 -25.25
CA SER A 96 -2.40 10.80 -25.38
C SER A 96 -1.81 12.05 -24.70
N GLN A 97 -0.49 12.16 -24.68
CA GLN A 97 0.22 13.31 -24.15
C GLN A 97 -0.14 14.63 -24.89
N GLU A 98 -0.51 14.53 -26.18
CA GLU A 98 -0.93 15.65 -27.03
C GLU A 98 -2.41 16.01 -26.85
N GLY A 99 -3.13 15.32 -25.96
CA GLY A 99 -4.54 15.56 -25.70
C GLY A 99 -5.51 14.92 -26.71
N VAL A 100 -5.02 14.00 -27.55
CA VAL A 100 -5.85 13.26 -28.52
C VAL A 100 -6.45 12.02 -27.86
N LEU A 101 -7.74 11.74 -28.10
CA LEU A 101 -8.41 10.53 -27.60
C LEU A 101 -7.69 9.27 -28.13
N ASP A 102 -7.31 8.37 -27.24
CA ASP A 102 -6.42 7.24 -27.53
C ASP A 102 -7.00 5.86 -27.16
N GLY A 103 -8.30 5.78 -26.87
CA GLY A 103 -8.98 4.55 -26.48
C GLY A 103 -8.77 4.15 -25.02
N SER A 104 -7.89 4.84 -24.27
CA SER A 104 -7.68 4.57 -22.86
C SER A 104 -8.89 4.97 -22.01
N VAL A 105 -8.99 4.38 -20.81
CA VAL A 105 -10.13 4.55 -19.90
C VAL A 105 -9.64 5.10 -18.57
N ARG A 106 -10.42 5.99 -18.00
CA ARG A 106 -10.20 6.61 -16.69
C ARG A 106 -11.47 6.45 -15.86
N THR A 107 -11.31 6.31 -14.55
CA THR A 107 -12.46 6.29 -13.64
C THR A 107 -12.11 6.92 -12.30
N TYR A 108 -13.08 7.61 -11.74
CA TYR A 108 -13.09 8.02 -10.34
C TYR A 108 -14.22 7.29 -9.63
N GLY A 109 -13.98 6.84 -8.43
CA GLY A 109 -14.98 6.13 -7.66
C GLY A 109 -14.47 5.73 -6.29
N THR A 110 -15.26 4.92 -5.61
CA THR A 110 -14.96 4.46 -4.25
C THR A 110 -15.06 2.94 -4.20
N TRP A 111 -13.98 2.29 -3.82
CA TRP A 111 -13.99 0.91 -3.38
C TRP A 111 -14.50 0.81 -1.95
N THR A 112 -15.39 -0.12 -1.71
CA THR A 112 -15.86 -0.51 -0.39
C THR A 112 -15.64 -1.99 -0.17
N GLY A 113 -15.59 -2.44 1.08
CA GLY A 113 -15.41 -3.84 1.45
C GLY A 113 -15.27 -3.97 2.97
N THR A 114 -15.11 -5.18 3.45
CA THR A 114 -14.90 -5.47 4.87
C THR A 114 -13.57 -6.21 5.03
N ASN A 115 -12.63 -5.65 5.80
CA ASN A 115 -11.38 -6.36 6.06
C ASN A 115 -11.66 -7.62 6.91
N VAL A 116 -11.28 -8.79 6.41
CA VAL A 116 -11.60 -10.09 7.02
C VAL A 116 -10.98 -10.30 8.40
N THR A 117 -9.82 -9.69 8.65
CA THR A 117 -9.10 -9.84 9.92
C THR A 117 -9.62 -8.90 11.00
N THR A 118 -9.95 -7.67 10.65
CA THR A 118 -10.33 -6.63 11.62
C THR A 118 -11.83 -6.39 11.70
N GLY A 119 -12.60 -6.81 10.69
CA GLY A 119 -14.02 -6.47 10.54
C GLY A 119 -14.29 -5.01 10.19
N LYS A 120 -13.24 -4.22 9.96
CA LYS A 120 -13.37 -2.79 9.65
C LYS A 120 -13.82 -2.57 8.21
N GLN A 121 -14.65 -1.56 8.01
CA GLN A 121 -15.19 -1.19 6.71
C GLN A 121 -14.19 -0.35 5.92
N LEU A 122 -13.89 -0.78 4.69
CA LEU A 122 -13.15 -0.01 3.70
C LEU A 122 -14.07 1.03 3.05
N SER A 123 -13.57 2.23 2.86
CA SER A 123 -14.15 3.26 2.00
C SER A 123 -13.02 4.05 1.36
N LEU A 124 -12.60 3.62 0.17
CA LEU A 124 -11.38 4.09 -0.50
C LEU A 124 -11.73 4.82 -1.79
N MET A 125 -11.79 6.15 -1.73
CA MET A 125 -11.93 6.99 -2.92
C MET A 125 -10.60 7.09 -3.66
N GLY A 126 -10.64 6.99 -5.00
CA GLY A 126 -9.44 7.08 -5.81
C GLY A 126 -9.72 7.31 -7.29
N TYR A 127 -8.64 7.26 -8.04
CA TYR A 127 -8.58 7.38 -9.48
C TYR A 127 -7.83 6.17 -10.04
N TRP A 128 -8.39 5.56 -11.09
CA TRP A 128 -7.77 4.45 -11.83
C TRP A 128 -7.74 4.76 -13.31
N TYR A 129 -6.68 4.32 -13.99
CA TYR A 129 -6.58 4.44 -15.43
C TYR A 129 -6.07 3.14 -16.05
N PHE A 130 -6.49 2.93 -17.31
CA PHE A 130 -6.19 1.73 -18.07
C PHE A 130 -5.79 2.11 -19.48
N ASN A 131 -4.68 1.55 -19.95
CA ASN A 131 -4.32 1.52 -21.36
C ASN A 131 -4.43 0.08 -21.84
N PHE A 132 -4.71 -0.07 -23.15
CA PHE A 132 -5.02 -1.37 -23.73
C PHE A 132 -4.09 -1.68 -24.88
N ASP A 133 -3.79 -2.96 -25.10
CA ASP A 133 -3.10 -3.45 -26.29
C ASP A 133 -4.07 -3.61 -27.47
N ALA A 134 -3.54 -4.02 -28.63
CA ALA A 134 -4.34 -4.19 -29.85
C ALA A 134 -5.45 -5.27 -29.72
N ASP A 135 -5.25 -6.24 -28.82
CA ASP A 135 -6.24 -7.28 -28.54
C ASP A 135 -7.34 -6.80 -27.57
N GLY A 136 -7.15 -5.61 -26.97
CA GLY A 136 -8.04 -5.01 -25.98
C GLY A 136 -7.84 -5.54 -24.58
N LYS A 137 -6.68 -6.10 -24.27
CA LYS A 137 -6.26 -6.45 -22.92
C LYS A 137 -5.62 -5.26 -22.24
N VAL A 138 -5.77 -5.16 -20.92
CA VAL A 138 -5.12 -4.12 -20.13
C VAL A 138 -3.60 -4.33 -20.16
N ILE A 139 -2.86 -3.35 -20.71
CA ILE A 139 -1.41 -3.38 -20.78
C ILE A 139 -0.77 -2.40 -19.79
N THR A 140 -1.50 -1.39 -19.33
CA THR A 140 -1.10 -0.55 -18.22
C THR A 140 -2.31 -0.30 -17.32
N GLN A 141 -2.14 -0.50 -16.04
CA GLN A 141 -3.07 -0.04 -15.02
C GLN A 141 -2.32 0.84 -14.04
N GLY A 142 -2.88 1.99 -13.73
CA GLY A 142 -2.37 2.82 -12.65
C GLY A 142 -3.49 3.31 -11.75
N ASP A 143 -3.12 3.62 -10.51
CA ASP A 143 -4.04 4.09 -9.49
C ASP A 143 -3.45 5.22 -8.65
N PHE A 144 -4.34 6.04 -8.08
CA PHE A 144 -4.00 7.09 -7.14
C PHE A 144 -5.05 7.12 -6.05
N PHE A 145 -4.66 6.70 -4.87
CA PHE A 145 -5.49 6.71 -3.66
C PHE A 145 -4.61 6.83 -2.41
N ASP A 146 -5.20 7.10 -1.28
CA ASP A 146 -4.47 7.17 0.00
C ASP A 146 -4.21 5.76 0.55
N TYR A 147 -3.15 5.12 0.05
CA TYR A 147 -2.74 3.79 0.50
C TYR A 147 -2.39 3.78 2.00
N GLY A 148 -1.64 4.78 2.46
CA GLY A 148 -1.21 4.88 3.86
C GLY A 148 -2.40 5.02 4.81
N GLY A 149 -3.33 5.94 4.49
CA GLY A 149 -4.56 6.12 5.26
C GLY A 149 -5.48 4.90 5.23
N MET A 150 -5.61 4.22 4.09
CA MET A 150 -6.32 2.94 4.00
C MET A 150 -5.71 1.89 4.93
N TYR A 151 -4.38 1.71 4.83
CA TYR A 151 -3.68 0.72 5.64
C TYR A 151 -3.89 1.01 7.13
N ASP A 152 -3.69 2.25 7.56
CA ASP A 152 -3.87 2.68 8.94
C ASP A 152 -5.30 2.51 9.46
N ALA A 153 -6.29 2.70 8.59
CA ALA A 153 -7.69 2.63 8.97
C ALA A 153 -8.20 1.20 9.14
N VAL A 154 -7.85 0.28 8.23
CA VAL A 154 -8.54 -1.01 8.14
C VAL A 154 -7.68 -2.23 8.45
N TYR A 155 -6.36 -2.17 8.23
CA TYR A 155 -5.49 -3.31 8.50
C TYR A 155 -5.19 -3.47 9.99
N PRO A 156 -4.92 -4.70 10.46
CA PRO A 156 -4.47 -4.92 11.83
C PRO A 156 -3.07 -4.33 12.02
N LYS A 157 -2.82 -3.75 13.17
CA LYS A 157 -1.48 -3.33 13.58
C LYS A 157 -1.30 -3.46 15.07
N THR A 158 -0.08 -3.72 15.49
CA THR A 158 0.33 -3.76 16.89
C THR A 158 1.25 -2.59 17.18
N LYS A 159 0.85 -1.74 18.10
CA LYS A 159 1.72 -0.69 18.66
C LYS A 159 2.52 -1.26 19.81
N VAL A 160 3.81 -0.95 19.83
CA VAL A 160 4.74 -1.34 20.88
C VAL A 160 5.42 -0.10 21.44
N PHE A 161 5.54 -0.07 22.75
CA PHE A 161 6.31 0.95 23.47
C PHE A 161 7.34 0.26 24.35
N ALA A 162 8.61 0.48 24.05
CA ALA A 162 9.70 0.05 24.92
C ALA A 162 10.27 1.26 25.66
N THR A 163 10.54 1.07 26.95
CA THR A 163 11.18 2.08 27.82
C THR A 163 12.49 1.53 28.32
N ILE A 164 13.57 2.30 28.17
CA ILE A 164 14.91 1.94 28.61
C ILE A 164 15.39 2.99 29.62
N GLU A 165 15.49 2.60 30.89
CA GLU A 165 16.14 3.43 31.92
C GLU A 165 17.63 3.23 31.87
N ILE A 166 18.40 4.31 31.68
CA ILE A 166 19.85 4.27 31.52
C ILE A 166 20.57 4.60 32.83
N LYS A 167 21.68 3.89 33.12
CA LYS A 167 22.55 4.26 34.20
C LYS A 167 23.19 5.63 33.98
N GLU A 168 23.42 6.38 35.05
CA GLU A 168 24.13 7.65 34.99
C GLU A 168 25.52 7.47 34.32
N GLY A 169 25.82 8.38 33.39
CA GLY A 169 27.07 8.37 32.62
C GLY A 169 27.16 7.29 31.54
N LYS A 170 26.07 6.55 31.23
CA LYS A 170 26.04 5.48 30.20
C LYS A 170 25.19 5.77 28.98
N THR A 171 24.75 7.00 28.84
CA THR A 171 23.91 7.42 27.71
C THR A 171 24.61 7.26 26.35
N ASN A 172 25.88 7.66 26.26
CA ASN A 172 26.60 7.60 24.98
C ASN A 172 26.78 6.17 24.48
N GLU A 173 27.13 5.26 25.38
CA GLU A 173 27.30 3.84 25.06
C GLU A 173 25.96 3.21 24.64
N MET A 174 24.87 3.52 25.36
CA MET A 174 23.53 3.06 25.01
C MET A 174 23.10 3.58 23.61
N MET A 175 23.28 4.89 23.37
CA MET A 175 22.96 5.49 22.09
C MET A 175 23.78 4.91 20.94
N ALA A 176 25.07 4.61 21.18
CA ALA A 176 25.92 3.96 20.18
C ALA A 176 25.42 2.56 19.82
N LEU A 177 24.96 1.78 20.81
CA LEU A 177 24.38 0.46 20.57
C LEU A 177 23.08 0.55 19.78
N LEU A 178 22.15 1.42 20.19
CA LEU A 178 20.85 1.56 19.51
C LEU A 178 20.97 2.10 18.08
N ASN A 179 21.99 2.92 17.80
CA ASN A 179 22.27 3.43 16.47
C ASN A 179 23.18 2.51 15.63
N SER A 180 23.65 1.40 16.18
CA SER A 180 24.44 0.41 15.44
C SER A 180 23.57 -0.37 14.46
N GLU A 181 24.20 -1.10 13.54
CA GLU A 181 23.52 -2.00 12.57
C GLU A 181 22.59 -3.01 13.29
N GLY A 182 23.05 -3.59 14.39
CA GLY A 182 22.27 -4.52 15.21
C GLY A 182 21.19 -3.86 16.07
N GLY A 183 21.21 -2.52 16.22
CA GLY A 183 20.25 -1.76 17.01
C GLY A 183 18.90 -1.57 16.30
N LEU A 184 18.43 -0.32 16.23
CA LEU A 184 17.15 0.03 15.61
C LEU A 184 17.15 -0.18 14.08
N ALA A 185 18.32 -0.20 13.44
CA ALA A 185 18.41 -0.54 12.01
C ALA A 185 17.94 -1.98 11.76
N ALA A 186 18.38 -2.93 12.57
CA ALA A 186 17.93 -4.32 12.47
C ALA A 186 16.43 -4.47 12.81
N THR A 187 15.91 -3.68 13.76
CA THR A 187 14.46 -3.64 14.05
C THR A 187 13.67 -3.19 12.81
N ARG A 188 14.09 -2.08 12.18
CA ARG A 188 13.42 -1.54 10.98
C ARG A 188 13.44 -2.50 9.78
N ALA A 189 14.50 -3.29 9.67
CA ALA A 189 14.67 -4.26 8.58
C ALA A 189 13.94 -5.59 8.84
N TYR A 190 13.44 -5.81 10.05
CA TYR A 190 12.77 -7.07 10.38
C TYR A 190 11.39 -7.14 9.75
N GLU A 191 11.04 -8.32 9.22
CA GLU A 191 9.75 -8.57 8.58
C GLU A 191 8.58 -8.18 9.49
N GLY A 192 7.69 -7.34 8.97
CA GLY A 192 6.51 -6.86 9.68
C GLY A 192 6.72 -5.62 10.54
N CYS A 193 7.95 -5.08 10.66
CA CYS A 193 8.18 -3.77 11.26
C CYS A 193 7.78 -2.68 10.26
N MET A 194 6.82 -1.84 10.64
CA MET A 194 6.33 -0.73 9.81
C MET A 194 7.04 0.58 10.14
N SER A 195 7.28 0.82 11.41
CA SER A 195 8.01 2.00 11.88
C SER A 195 8.71 1.74 13.20
N THR A 196 9.81 2.44 13.44
CA THR A 196 10.51 2.47 14.73
C THR A 196 11.05 3.87 14.94
N GLU A 197 10.61 4.50 16.00
CA GLU A 197 11.02 5.83 16.42
C GLU A 197 11.61 5.78 17.83
N MET A 198 12.59 6.64 18.13
CA MET A 198 13.25 6.72 19.42
C MET A 198 13.27 8.17 19.91
N VAL A 199 12.90 8.35 21.17
CA VAL A 199 12.97 9.64 21.87
C VAL A 199 13.78 9.46 23.15
N TYR A 200 14.73 10.38 23.39
CA TYR A 200 15.52 10.41 24.63
C TYR A 200 15.12 11.60 25.51
N ASN A 201 14.84 11.34 26.77
CA ASN A 201 14.62 12.35 27.78
C ASN A 201 15.87 12.49 28.66
N SER A 202 16.55 13.64 28.59
CA SER A 202 17.76 13.92 29.36
C SER A 202 17.51 14.15 30.86
N GLU A 203 16.30 14.58 31.24
CA GLU A 203 15.98 14.82 32.66
C GLU A 203 15.82 13.52 33.45
N THR A 204 15.22 12.50 32.82
CA THR A 204 14.97 11.20 33.44
C THR A 204 16.01 10.15 33.03
N ASN A 205 16.90 10.48 32.12
CA ASN A 205 17.85 9.57 31.47
C ASN A 205 17.21 8.30 30.94
N THR A 206 16.10 8.49 30.20
CA THR A 206 15.24 7.43 29.72
C THR A 206 15.07 7.54 28.20
N ILE A 207 15.12 6.40 27.52
CA ILE A 207 14.76 6.27 26.10
C ILE A 207 13.38 5.64 26.03
N TRP A 208 12.54 6.20 25.17
CA TRP A 208 11.31 5.56 24.68
C TRP A 208 11.47 5.20 23.21
N ILE A 209 11.06 3.97 22.87
CA ILE A 209 10.99 3.48 21.51
C ILE A 209 9.54 3.18 21.22
N ALA A 210 8.99 3.79 20.17
CA ALA A 210 7.66 3.52 19.66
C ALA A 210 7.78 2.74 18.35
N GLU A 211 7.05 1.64 18.24
CA GLU A 211 7.08 0.78 17.05
C GLU A 211 5.67 0.46 16.58
N ASP A 212 5.49 0.42 15.27
CA ASP A 212 4.30 -0.13 14.63
C ASP A 212 4.66 -1.42 13.90
N TRP A 213 3.87 -2.45 14.13
CA TRP A 213 4.05 -3.77 13.53
C TRP A 213 2.79 -4.19 12.77
N VAL A 214 2.95 -4.88 11.65
CA VAL A 214 1.84 -5.42 10.84
C VAL A 214 0.86 -6.24 11.68
N SER A 215 1.37 -7.03 12.64
CA SER A 215 0.54 -7.79 13.57
C SER A 215 1.31 -8.14 14.84
N ASN A 216 0.57 -8.59 15.86
CA ASN A 216 1.16 -9.14 17.09
C ASN A 216 2.08 -10.33 16.81
N ASP A 217 1.75 -11.18 15.86
CA ASP A 217 2.57 -12.35 15.51
C ASP A 217 3.93 -11.95 14.93
N HIS A 218 3.99 -10.89 14.11
CA HIS A 218 5.27 -10.36 13.63
C HIS A 218 6.11 -9.81 14.77
N PHE A 219 5.52 -9.05 15.68
CA PHE A 219 6.22 -8.57 16.87
C PHE A 219 6.73 -9.71 17.74
N LEU A 220 5.94 -10.74 18.02
CA LEU A 220 6.36 -11.89 18.82
C LEU A 220 7.49 -12.70 18.14
N LYS A 221 7.45 -12.87 16.82
CA LYS A 221 8.55 -13.48 16.05
C LYS A 221 9.83 -12.67 16.16
N TYR A 222 9.72 -11.34 16.08
CA TYR A 222 10.86 -10.44 16.25
C TYR A 222 11.46 -10.56 17.66
N ILE A 223 10.65 -10.55 18.72
CA ILE A 223 11.15 -10.71 20.10
C ILE A 223 11.84 -12.06 20.28
N ASN A 224 11.21 -13.14 19.79
CA ASN A 224 11.83 -14.46 19.83
C ASN A 224 13.18 -14.49 19.08
N TRP A 225 13.28 -13.84 17.92
CA TRP A 225 14.55 -13.71 17.20
C TRP A 225 15.59 -12.93 18.02
N ARG A 226 15.21 -11.81 18.63
CA ARG A 226 16.10 -11.03 19.50
C ARG A 226 16.66 -11.83 20.68
N GLU A 227 15.87 -12.73 21.23
CA GLU A 227 16.24 -13.57 22.37
C GLU A 227 17.07 -14.79 21.97
N THR A 228 16.85 -15.37 20.81
CA THR A 228 17.38 -16.70 20.47
C THR A 228 18.38 -16.72 19.32
N ALA A 229 18.27 -15.81 18.36
CA ALA A 229 19.00 -15.87 17.10
C ALA A 229 19.61 -14.53 16.65
N ASP A 230 19.50 -13.46 17.45
CA ASP A 230 20.13 -12.17 17.17
C ASP A 230 21.66 -12.28 17.23
N GLU A 231 22.30 -12.30 16.06
CA GLU A 231 23.76 -12.34 15.94
C GLU A 231 24.47 -11.15 16.57
N TYR A 232 23.79 -10.00 16.64
CA TYR A 232 24.30 -8.79 17.26
C TYR A 232 24.23 -8.81 18.80
N LYS A 233 23.35 -9.66 19.37
CA LYS A 233 23.10 -9.79 20.82
C LYS A 233 22.83 -8.44 21.49
N ILE A 234 21.99 -7.62 20.83
CA ILE A 234 21.86 -6.22 21.23
C ILE A 234 21.29 -6.08 22.65
N ILE A 235 20.31 -6.89 23.03
CA ILE A 235 19.70 -6.85 24.36
C ILE A 235 20.75 -7.20 25.44
N GLU A 236 21.52 -8.27 25.23
CA GLU A 236 22.59 -8.63 26.16
C GLU A 236 23.62 -7.49 26.35
N LYS A 237 24.02 -6.85 25.24
CA LYS A 237 24.97 -5.74 25.23
C LYS A 237 24.42 -4.48 25.91
N MET A 238 23.13 -4.28 25.96
CA MET A 238 22.48 -3.15 26.62
C MET A 238 22.40 -3.32 28.13
N ILE A 239 22.27 -4.55 28.66
CA ILE A 239 22.08 -4.84 30.09
C ILE A 239 23.07 -4.11 31.00
N PRO A 240 24.39 -4.06 30.71
CA PRO A 240 25.35 -3.35 31.56
C PRO A 240 25.07 -1.85 31.69
N TYR A 241 24.41 -1.24 30.73
CA TYR A 241 24.12 0.19 30.67
C TYR A 241 22.73 0.54 31.18
N MET A 242 21.82 -0.44 31.39
CA MET A 242 20.50 -0.23 31.92
C MET A 242 20.46 -0.15 33.43
N LYS A 243 19.68 0.79 33.98
CA LYS A 243 19.45 0.94 35.42
C LYS A 243 18.68 -0.29 35.92
N GLY A 244 19.25 -0.97 36.92
CA GLY A 244 18.67 -2.22 37.41
C GLY A 244 18.91 -3.45 36.51
N GLY A 245 19.86 -3.36 35.54
CA GLY A 245 20.15 -4.43 34.60
C GLY A 245 18.99 -4.68 33.65
N ALA A 246 18.65 -5.94 33.35
CA ALA A 246 17.53 -6.28 32.43
C ALA A 246 16.16 -5.67 32.83
N LYS A 247 15.96 -5.35 34.10
CA LYS A 247 14.74 -4.71 34.61
C LYS A 247 14.57 -3.25 34.12
N GLY A 248 15.65 -2.64 33.63
CA GLY A 248 15.63 -1.30 33.05
C GLY A 248 15.00 -1.24 31.65
N LEU A 249 14.69 -2.38 31.04
CA LEU A 249 13.91 -2.47 29.81
C LEU A 249 12.51 -2.95 30.16
N THR A 250 11.51 -2.17 29.80
CA THR A 250 10.10 -2.55 29.88
C THR A 250 9.43 -2.41 28.53
N VAL A 251 8.53 -3.34 28.19
CA VAL A 251 7.84 -3.36 26.91
C VAL A 251 6.35 -3.51 27.15
N ALA A 252 5.57 -2.65 26.49
CA ALA A 252 4.11 -2.72 26.44
C ALA A 252 3.67 -2.77 24.98
N HIS A 253 2.62 -3.51 24.69
CA HIS A 253 2.05 -3.57 23.33
C HIS A 253 0.52 -3.66 23.36
N SER A 254 -0.15 -3.24 22.26
CA SER A 254 -1.60 -3.11 22.18
C SER A 254 -2.38 -4.43 22.38
N ASN A 255 -1.70 -5.57 22.24
CA ASN A 255 -2.28 -6.90 22.46
C ASN A 255 -1.96 -7.50 23.84
N SER A 256 -1.39 -6.70 24.75
CA SER A 256 -1.16 -7.05 26.14
C SER A 256 -2.22 -6.44 27.06
N ASN A 257 -1.94 -6.31 28.36
CA ASN A 257 -2.84 -5.72 29.36
C ASN A 257 -2.97 -4.17 29.25
N TYR A 258 -2.48 -3.57 28.16
CA TYR A 258 -2.55 -2.13 27.93
C TYR A 258 -3.64 -1.81 26.91
N THR A 259 -4.38 -0.74 27.14
CA THR A 259 -5.37 -0.22 26.22
C THR A 259 -4.85 1.09 25.63
N ILE A 260 -4.90 1.19 24.30
CA ILE A 260 -4.62 2.45 23.58
C ILE A 260 -5.97 3.12 23.33
N TYR A 261 -6.12 4.36 23.81
CA TYR A 261 -7.34 5.15 23.67
C TYR A 261 -7.25 6.11 22.49
#